data_8882e01cc3b0fbcf250b2bc7c51ddaf8
#
_entry.id   8882e01cc3b0fbcf250b2bc7c51ddaf8
#
_cell.length_a   1.000
_cell.length_b   1.000
_cell.length_c   1.000
_cell.angle_alpha   90.00
_cell.angle_beta   90.00
_cell.angle_gamma   90.00
#
_symmetry.space_group_name_H-M   'P 1'
#
loop_
_entity.id
_entity.type
_entity.pdbx_description
1 polymer ?
#
loop_
_entity_poly.entity_id
_entity_poly.type
_entity_poly.pdbx_seq_one_letter_code
_entity_poly.pdbx_strand_id
1 'polypeptide(L)'
;MTERESSLFGSPAPTRPGIEQAVLVGGVCALAREGYEQLVAAGISPIMAYIDTVHEIKYIADLIQSRGIAGMYEAISDTAEFGAHEVEGPIREAVRPVFEAIVKDVTAGDFARRWVADYEQGRAGLKAMRDKASEHPLEDTGRLIRRSSSFGD
;
A
#
# COMPACT_ATOMS: atom_id res chain seq x y z
N MET A 1 -21.53 19.00 -17.46
CA MET A 1 -20.58 17.87 -17.51
C MET A 1 -20.07 17.80 -18.93
N THR A 2 -18.78 18.02 -19.13
CA THR A 2 -18.14 18.00 -20.47
C THR A 2 -17.95 16.55 -20.92
N GLU A 3 -17.76 16.32 -22.24
CA GLU A 3 -17.45 14.96 -22.78
C GLU A 3 -16.22 14.36 -22.09
N ARG A 4 -15.26 15.19 -21.68
CA ARG A 4 -14.05 14.80 -20.97
C ARG A 4 -14.36 14.32 -19.54
N GLU A 5 -15.30 14.94 -18.86
CA GLU A 5 -15.77 14.51 -17.53
C GLU A 5 -16.56 13.21 -17.63
N SER A 6 -17.41 13.05 -18.64
CA SER A 6 -18.17 11.82 -18.87
C SER A 6 -17.26 10.60 -19.15
N SER A 7 -16.12 10.82 -19.84
CA SER A 7 -15.17 9.75 -20.12
C SER A 7 -14.39 9.27 -18.88
N LEU A 8 -14.25 10.11 -17.84
CA LEU A 8 -13.59 9.75 -16.59
C LEU A 8 -14.37 8.73 -15.76
N PHE A 9 -15.69 8.68 -15.91
CA PHE A 9 -16.54 7.76 -15.16
C PHE A 9 -16.80 6.43 -15.89
N GLY A 10 -16.42 6.31 -17.16
CA GLY A 10 -16.56 5.09 -17.95
C GLY A 10 -17.98 4.55 -18.04
N SER A 11 -18.21 3.55 -18.85
CA SER A 11 -19.42 2.72 -18.72
C SER A 11 -19.34 1.91 -17.42
N PRO A 12 -20.45 1.67 -16.71
CA PRO A 12 -20.43 0.86 -15.51
C PRO A 12 -19.91 -0.54 -15.87
N ALA A 13 -18.62 -0.76 -15.58
CA ALA A 13 -18.05 -2.08 -15.65
C ALA A 13 -18.75 -2.93 -14.58
N PRO A 14 -19.19 -4.16 -14.89
CA PRO A 14 -19.95 -5.00 -13.98
C PRO A 14 -19.17 -5.34 -12.70
N THR A 15 -17.87 -5.15 -12.66
CA THR A 15 -17.01 -5.27 -11.46
C THR A 15 -15.85 -4.33 -11.59
N ARG A 16 -15.64 -3.45 -10.60
CA ARG A 16 -14.36 -2.76 -10.45
C ARG A 16 -13.29 -3.82 -10.24
N PRO A 17 -12.28 -3.93 -11.09
CA PRO A 17 -11.15 -4.77 -10.75
C PRO A 17 -10.59 -4.25 -9.43
N GLY A 18 -10.49 -5.11 -8.40
CA GLY A 18 -10.06 -4.76 -7.05
C GLY A 18 -8.59 -4.35 -6.97
N ILE A 19 -8.14 -3.51 -7.92
CA ILE A 19 -6.77 -3.02 -8.00
C ILE A 19 -6.41 -2.17 -6.77
N GLU A 20 -7.38 -1.59 -6.09
CA GLU A 20 -7.19 -0.90 -4.82
C GLU A 20 -6.57 -1.81 -3.76
N GLN A 21 -6.92 -3.11 -3.76
CA GLN A 21 -6.34 -4.12 -2.87
C GLN A 21 -4.84 -4.29 -3.13
N ALA A 22 -4.43 -4.18 -4.39
CA ALA A 22 -3.03 -4.28 -4.77
C ALA A 22 -2.25 -3.00 -4.50
N VAL A 23 -2.82 -1.83 -4.76
CA VAL A 23 -2.13 -0.54 -4.64
C VAL A 23 -2.19 -0.03 -3.21
N LEU A 24 -3.40 0.21 -2.67
CA LEU A 24 -3.58 0.93 -1.41
C LEU A 24 -3.43 0.02 -0.19
N VAL A 25 -3.90 -1.21 -0.26
CA VAL A 25 -3.87 -2.10 0.91
C VAL A 25 -2.64 -3.00 0.86
N GLY A 26 -2.52 -3.86 -0.15
CA GLY A 26 -1.40 -4.80 -0.26
C GLY A 26 -0.09 -4.13 -0.65
N GLY A 27 -0.11 -3.25 -1.67
CA GLY A 27 1.09 -2.62 -2.22
C GLY A 27 1.79 -1.71 -1.22
N VAL A 28 1.05 -0.76 -0.62
CA VAL A 28 1.63 0.13 0.40
C VAL A 28 2.17 -0.66 1.59
N CYS A 29 1.43 -1.66 2.09
CA CYS A 29 1.90 -2.49 3.20
C CYS A 29 3.14 -3.33 2.82
N ALA A 30 3.21 -3.87 1.60
CA ALA A 30 4.35 -4.65 1.13
C ALA A 30 5.61 -3.78 1.03
N LEU A 31 5.50 -2.59 0.42
CA LEU A 31 6.62 -1.64 0.30
C LEU A 31 7.10 -1.16 1.67
N ALA A 32 6.18 -0.84 2.58
CA ALA A 32 6.52 -0.41 3.94
C ALA A 32 7.26 -1.51 4.72
N ARG A 33 6.82 -2.77 4.61
CA ARG A 33 7.49 -3.92 5.26
C ARG A 33 8.86 -4.15 4.69
N GLU A 34 8.99 -4.23 3.38
CA GLU A 34 10.28 -4.44 2.72
C GLU A 34 11.26 -3.33 3.08
N GLY A 35 10.83 -2.06 3.01
CA GLY A 35 11.66 -0.92 3.42
C GLY A 35 12.11 -1.02 4.88
N TYR A 36 11.19 -1.37 5.79
CA TYR A 36 11.52 -1.58 7.20
C TYR A 36 12.57 -2.67 7.38
N GLU A 37 12.38 -3.83 6.74
CA GLU A 37 13.31 -4.96 6.85
C GLU A 37 14.70 -4.60 6.32
N GLN A 38 14.79 -3.93 5.18
CA GLN A 38 16.05 -3.50 4.59
C GLN A 38 16.80 -2.47 5.46
N LEU A 39 16.09 -1.51 6.03
CA LEU A 39 16.69 -0.53 6.95
C LEU A 39 17.21 -1.18 8.22
N VAL A 40 16.43 -2.09 8.83
CA VAL A 40 16.87 -2.83 10.01
C VAL A 40 18.07 -3.73 9.69
N ALA A 41 18.08 -4.42 8.56
CA ALA A 41 19.20 -5.22 8.11
C ALA A 41 20.47 -4.39 7.86
N ALA A 42 20.32 -3.13 7.45
CA ALA A 42 21.41 -2.17 7.30
C ALA A 42 21.88 -1.55 8.63
N GLY A 43 21.29 -1.94 9.77
CA GLY A 43 21.69 -1.48 11.11
C GLY A 43 20.97 -0.23 11.60
N ILE A 44 19.96 0.25 10.88
CA ILE A 44 19.08 1.33 11.36
C ILE A 44 18.18 0.79 12.48
N SER A 45 17.97 1.61 13.53
CA SER A 45 17.13 1.18 14.64
C SER A 45 15.69 0.89 14.18
N PRO A 46 15.01 -0.12 14.72
CA PRO A 46 13.63 -0.44 14.34
C PRO A 46 12.65 0.75 14.48
N ILE A 47 12.87 1.63 15.45
CA ILE A 47 12.05 2.83 15.64
C ILE A 47 12.20 3.79 14.46
N MET A 48 13.45 4.08 14.05
CA MET A 48 13.69 4.96 12.89
C MET A 48 13.19 4.33 11.61
N ALA A 49 13.48 3.04 11.39
CA ALA A 49 12.96 2.32 10.23
C ALA A 49 11.42 2.37 10.14
N TYR A 50 10.72 2.25 11.28
CA TYR A 50 9.26 2.36 11.31
C TYR A 50 8.77 3.78 10.99
N ILE A 51 9.44 4.81 11.52
CA ILE A 51 9.09 6.20 11.23
C ILE A 51 9.19 6.45 9.73
N ASP A 52 10.33 6.12 9.13
CA ASP A 52 10.63 6.41 7.74
C ASP A 52 9.76 5.61 6.75
N THR A 53 9.27 4.42 7.14
CA THR A 53 8.55 3.52 6.21
C THR A 53 7.05 3.42 6.47
N VAL A 54 6.58 3.70 7.68
CA VAL A 54 5.16 3.53 8.06
C VAL A 54 4.54 4.84 8.56
N HIS A 55 5.20 5.51 9.50
CA HIS A 55 4.61 6.68 10.16
C HIS A 55 4.39 7.83 9.18
N GLU A 56 5.33 8.05 8.28
CA GLU A 56 5.28 9.14 7.29
C GLU A 56 4.31 8.88 6.14
N ILE A 57 3.80 7.64 5.96
CA ILE A 57 2.82 7.34 4.91
C ILE A 57 1.63 8.30 4.96
N LYS A 58 1.14 8.61 6.17
CA LYS A 58 0.00 9.52 6.32
C LYS A 58 0.29 10.90 5.73
N TYR A 59 1.47 11.46 6.00
CA TYR A 59 1.85 12.77 5.50
C TYR A 59 1.91 12.80 3.97
N ILE A 60 2.54 11.82 3.37
CA ILE A 60 2.61 11.68 1.92
C ILE A 60 1.22 11.46 1.30
N ALA A 61 0.39 10.62 1.93
CA ALA A 61 -0.97 10.39 1.47
C ALA A 61 -1.83 11.65 1.52
N ASP A 62 -1.73 12.45 2.57
CA ASP A 62 -2.44 13.73 2.70
C ASP A 62 -1.99 14.73 1.62
N LEU A 63 -0.71 14.79 1.30
CA LEU A 63 -0.19 15.63 0.21
C LEU A 63 -0.69 15.17 -1.15
N ILE A 64 -0.67 13.88 -1.44
CA ILE A 64 -1.20 13.32 -2.70
C ILE A 64 -2.70 13.62 -2.82
N GLN A 65 -3.46 13.45 -1.77
CA GLN A 65 -4.90 13.70 -1.77
C GLN A 65 -5.22 15.18 -2.03
N SER A 66 -4.48 16.09 -1.40
CA SER A 66 -4.77 17.54 -1.46
C SER A 66 -4.17 18.23 -2.68
N ARG A 67 -3.05 17.75 -3.23
CA ARG A 67 -2.25 18.41 -4.27
C ARG A 67 -1.99 17.56 -5.52
N GLY A 68 -2.39 16.28 -5.52
CA GLY A 68 -1.97 15.33 -6.54
C GLY A 68 -0.51 14.92 -6.39
N ILE A 69 -0.06 13.96 -7.19
CA ILE A 69 1.32 13.42 -7.12
C ILE A 69 2.35 14.52 -7.44
N ALA A 70 2.14 15.31 -8.48
CA ALA A 70 3.06 16.40 -8.83
C ALA A 70 3.19 17.44 -7.72
N GLY A 71 2.05 17.89 -7.15
CA GLY A 71 2.07 18.84 -6.05
C GLY A 71 2.59 18.27 -4.71
N MET A 72 2.56 16.97 -4.54
CA MET A 72 3.24 16.30 -3.43
C MET A 72 4.76 16.41 -3.60
N TYR A 73 5.31 16.17 -4.79
CA TYR A 73 6.74 16.34 -5.06
C TYR A 73 7.21 17.77 -4.78
N GLU A 74 6.46 18.78 -5.21
CA GLU A 74 6.77 20.19 -4.93
C GLU A 74 6.72 20.57 -3.44
N ALA A 75 6.10 19.75 -2.59
CA ALA A 75 5.90 20.01 -1.17
C ALA A 75 6.90 19.29 -0.24
N ILE A 76 7.67 18.36 -0.77
CA ILE A 76 8.72 17.64 -0.03
C ILE A 76 10.09 18.28 -0.29
N SER A 77 11.15 17.74 0.32
CA SER A 77 12.51 18.25 0.07
C SER A 77 13.02 17.86 -1.32
N ASP A 78 13.82 18.72 -1.93
CA ASP A 78 14.45 18.46 -3.24
C ASP A 78 15.20 17.11 -3.28
N THR A 79 15.85 16.73 -2.17
CA THR A 79 16.55 15.45 -2.05
C THR A 79 15.60 14.26 -2.11
N ALA A 80 14.45 14.36 -1.44
CA ALA A 80 13.44 13.30 -1.44
C ALA A 80 12.77 13.20 -2.82
N GLU A 81 12.45 14.34 -3.45
CA GLU A 81 11.89 14.37 -4.81
C GLU A 81 12.86 13.75 -5.82
N PHE A 82 14.13 14.16 -5.80
CA PHE A 82 15.15 13.63 -6.69
C PHE A 82 15.27 12.10 -6.55
N GLY A 83 15.42 11.59 -5.31
CA GLY A 83 15.50 10.16 -5.06
C GLY A 83 14.24 9.40 -5.48
N ALA A 84 13.06 9.98 -5.28
CA ALA A 84 11.80 9.37 -5.71
C ALA A 84 11.74 9.19 -7.23
N HIS A 85 12.17 10.19 -8.00
CA HIS A 85 12.22 10.09 -9.47
C HIS A 85 13.22 9.04 -9.96
N GLU A 86 14.34 8.83 -9.26
CA GLU A 86 15.31 7.78 -9.63
C GLU A 86 14.75 6.37 -9.44
N VAL A 87 13.92 6.14 -8.42
CA VAL A 87 13.44 4.78 -8.07
C VAL A 87 12.05 4.45 -8.64
N GLU A 88 11.27 5.45 -9.07
CA GLU A 88 9.91 5.25 -9.58
C GLU A 88 9.88 4.26 -10.76
N GLY A 89 10.75 4.44 -11.73
CA GLY A 89 10.85 3.58 -12.91
C GLY A 89 11.09 2.12 -12.56
N PRO A 90 12.19 1.79 -11.88
CA PRO A 90 12.48 0.43 -11.41
C PRO A 90 11.37 -0.22 -10.59
N ILE A 91 10.74 0.53 -9.66
CA ILE A 91 9.63 0.00 -8.86
C ILE A 91 8.43 -0.32 -9.75
N ARG A 92 8.05 0.58 -10.67
CA ARG A 92 6.93 0.35 -11.60
C ARG A 92 7.15 -0.88 -12.47
N GLU A 93 8.36 -1.10 -12.96
CA GLU A 93 8.71 -2.29 -13.75
C GLU A 93 8.56 -3.57 -12.91
N ALA A 94 9.04 -3.56 -11.68
CA ALA A 94 8.95 -4.70 -10.77
C ALA A 94 7.50 -5.07 -10.41
N VAL A 95 6.62 -4.09 -10.19
CA VAL A 95 5.24 -4.34 -9.76
C VAL A 95 4.27 -4.57 -10.92
N ARG A 96 4.61 -4.16 -12.14
CA ARG A 96 3.73 -4.29 -13.32
C ARG A 96 3.17 -5.71 -13.54
N PRO A 97 4.01 -6.78 -13.57
CA PRO A 97 3.50 -8.13 -13.79
C PRO A 97 2.57 -8.60 -12.67
N VAL A 98 2.78 -8.11 -11.44
CA VAL A 98 1.90 -8.39 -10.30
C VAL A 98 0.53 -7.76 -10.52
N PHE A 99 0.48 -6.50 -10.94
CA PHE A 99 -0.77 -5.79 -11.21
C PHE A 99 -1.53 -6.40 -12.38
N GLU A 100 -0.86 -6.78 -13.46
CA GLU A 100 -1.46 -7.46 -14.60
C GLU A 100 -2.08 -8.80 -14.18
N ALA A 101 -1.38 -9.58 -13.36
CA ALA A 101 -1.90 -10.85 -12.83
C ALA A 101 -3.14 -10.64 -11.94
N ILE A 102 -3.14 -9.63 -11.07
CA ILE A 102 -4.29 -9.31 -10.21
C ILE A 102 -5.50 -8.87 -11.04
N VAL A 103 -5.31 -8.00 -12.03
CA VAL A 103 -6.41 -7.59 -12.92
C VAL A 103 -7.01 -8.79 -13.63
N LYS A 104 -6.18 -9.68 -14.17
CA LYS A 104 -6.62 -10.91 -14.83
C LYS A 104 -7.39 -11.83 -13.87
N ASP A 105 -6.87 -12.04 -12.68
CA ASP A 105 -7.47 -12.88 -11.64
C ASP A 105 -8.87 -12.38 -11.21
N VAL A 106 -8.99 -11.08 -10.98
CA VAL A 106 -10.25 -10.46 -10.59
C VAL A 106 -11.27 -10.50 -11.74
N THR A 107 -10.84 -10.17 -12.95
CA THR A 107 -11.75 -10.16 -14.13
C THR A 107 -12.20 -11.56 -14.52
N ALA A 108 -11.41 -12.60 -14.30
CA ALA A 108 -11.78 -14.00 -14.49
C ALA A 108 -12.71 -14.54 -13.36
N GLY A 109 -12.91 -13.79 -12.29
CA GLY A 109 -13.69 -14.20 -11.13
C GLY A 109 -12.97 -15.18 -10.18
N ASP A 110 -11.70 -15.47 -10.42
CA ASP A 110 -10.92 -16.40 -9.59
C ASP A 110 -10.77 -15.89 -8.15
N PHE A 111 -10.53 -14.62 -7.98
CA PHE A 111 -10.51 -13.99 -6.66
C PHE A 111 -11.84 -14.19 -5.91
N ALA A 112 -12.96 -13.91 -6.57
CA ALA A 112 -14.28 -14.06 -5.96
C ALA A 112 -14.56 -15.51 -5.55
N ARG A 113 -14.18 -16.49 -6.40
CA ARG A 113 -14.33 -17.92 -6.08
C ARG A 113 -13.52 -18.32 -4.83
N ARG A 114 -12.28 -17.87 -4.73
CA ARG A 114 -11.44 -18.15 -3.55
C ARG A 114 -11.99 -17.51 -2.29
N TRP A 115 -12.48 -16.28 -2.40
CA TRP A 115 -13.08 -15.59 -1.26
C TRP A 115 -14.32 -16.29 -0.73
N VAL A 116 -15.23 -16.68 -1.64
CA VAL A 116 -16.46 -17.42 -1.27
C VAL A 116 -16.10 -18.75 -0.60
N ALA A 117 -15.17 -19.51 -1.17
CA ALA A 117 -14.72 -20.77 -0.60
C ALA A 117 -14.13 -20.63 0.82
N ASP A 118 -13.31 -19.61 1.07
CA ASP A 118 -12.78 -19.33 2.42
C ASP A 118 -13.89 -18.90 3.39
N TYR A 119 -14.85 -18.10 2.90
CA TYR A 119 -16.00 -17.68 3.70
C TYR A 119 -16.85 -18.87 4.14
N GLU A 120 -17.17 -19.80 3.25
CA GLU A 120 -17.94 -21.04 3.53
C GLU A 120 -17.20 -21.96 4.51
N GLN A 121 -15.88 -21.92 4.54
CA GLN A 121 -15.01 -22.63 5.49
C GLN A 121 -14.77 -21.86 6.80
N GLY A 122 -15.61 -20.87 7.11
CA GLY A 122 -15.52 -20.08 8.34
C GLY A 122 -14.36 -19.08 8.37
N ARG A 123 -13.84 -18.69 7.19
CA ARG A 123 -12.75 -17.71 7.03
C ARG A 123 -11.43 -18.14 7.67
N ALA A 124 -11.11 -19.44 7.63
CA ALA A 124 -9.92 -19.99 8.22
C ALA A 124 -8.64 -19.44 7.56
N GLY A 125 -8.63 -19.29 6.23
CA GLY A 125 -7.53 -18.70 5.49
C GLY A 125 -7.31 -17.22 5.85
N LEU A 126 -8.37 -16.42 5.89
CA LEU A 126 -8.29 -15.02 6.30
C LEU A 126 -7.78 -14.88 7.75
N LYS A 127 -8.21 -15.76 8.66
CA LYS A 127 -7.71 -15.76 10.04
C LYS A 127 -6.21 -16.04 10.09
N ALA A 128 -5.75 -17.07 9.38
CA ALA A 128 -4.31 -17.40 9.33
C ALA A 128 -3.47 -16.25 8.75
N MET A 129 -3.99 -15.53 7.73
CA MET A 129 -3.31 -14.34 7.18
C MET A 129 -3.20 -13.21 8.22
N ARG A 130 -4.23 -12.98 9.03
CA ARG A 130 -4.22 -11.98 10.12
C ARG A 130 -3.22 -12.34 11.21
N ASP A 131 -3.22 -13.60 11.64
CA ASP A 131 -2.31 -14.11 12.66
C ASP A 131 -0.85 -13.89 12.20
N LYS A 132 -0.52 -14.32 10.99
CA LYS A 132 0.80 -14.10 10.39
C LYS A 132 1.17 -12.62 10.28
N ALA A 133 0.23 -11.75 9.90
CA ALA A 133 0.49 -10.32 9.80
C ALA A 133 0.82 -9.70 11.17
N SER A 134 0.19 -10.16 12.23
CA SER A 134 0.39 -9.66 13.60
C SER A 134 1.72 -10.08 14.24
N GLU A 135 2.37 -11.12 13.72
CA GLU A 135 3.64 -11.66 14.20
C GLU A 135 4.87 -10.91 13.65
N HIS A 136 4.67 -10.00 12.71
CA HIS A 136 5.78 -9.29 12.09
C HIS A 136 6.46 -8.33 13.07
N PRO A 137 7.82 -8.26 13.15
CA PRO A 137 8.54 -7.38 14.08
C PRO A 137 8.18 -5.89 13.96
N LEU A 138 7.80 -5.43 12.79
CA LEU A 138 7.27 -4.08 12.54
C LEU A 138 6.06 -3.75 13.43
N GLU A 139 5.20 -4.74 13.72
CA GLU A 139 4.01 -4.55 14.56
C GLU A 139 4.38 -4.28 16.03
N ASP A 140 5.44 -4.95 16.53
CA ASP A 140 5.96 -4.69 17.88
C ASP A 140 6.48 -3.26 17.99
N THR A 141 7.27 -2.84 17.02
CA THR A 141 7.79 -1.47 16.93
C THR A 141 6.66 -0.45 16.86
N GLY A 142 5.67 -0.71 16.01
CA GLY A 142 4.50 0.14 15.89
C GLY A 142 3.68 0.25 17.17
N ARG A 143 3.52 -0.86 17.91
CA ARG A 143 2.86 -0.85 19.23
C ARG A 143 3.62 0.01 20.24
N LEU A 144 4.95 -0.05 20.23
CA LEU A 144 5.79 0.78 21.10
C LEU A 144 5.60 2.26 20.80
N ILE A 145 5.68 2.65 19.54
CA ILE A 145 5.55 4.05 19.09
C ILE A 145 4.15 4.58 19.43
N ARG A 146 3.08 3.85 19.13
CA ARG A 146 1.70 4.27 19.45
C ARG A 146 1.46 4.45 20.95
N ARG A 147 2.13 3.70 21.81
CA ARG A 147 2.03 3.86 23.28
C ARG A 147 2.82 5.06 23.79
N SER A 148 3.97 5.37 23.17
CA SER A 148 4.82 6.49 23.59
C SER A 148 4.36 7.83 23.00
N SER A 149 3.69 7.80 21.89
CA SER A 149 3.07 8.97 21.28
C SER A 149 1.67 9.08 21.85
N SER A 150 1.37 10.14 22.60
CA SER A 150 -0.01 10.53 22.96
C SER A 150 -0.77 11.07 21.73
N PHE A 151 -0.63 10.40 20.59
CA PHE A 151 -1.50 10.56 19.45
C PHE A 151 -2.77 9.77 19.78
N GLY A 152 -3.47 10.31 20.78
CA GLY A 152 -4.78 9.86 21.15
C GLY A 152 -5.78 10.20 20.10
N ASP A 153 -6.78 9.43 20.13
CA ASP A 153 -8.14 9.39 19.58
C ASP A 153 -8.64 10.66 18.89
#